data_af251d082dffa1eee3b61854313cd5c6
#
_entry.id   af251d082dffa1eee3b61854313cd5c6
#
_cell.length_a   1.000
_cell.length_b   1.000
_cell.length_c   1.000
_cell.angle_alpha   90.00
_cell.angle_beta   90.00
_cell.angle_gamma   90.00
#
_symmetry.space_group_name_H-M   'P 1'
#
loop_
_entity.id
_entity.type
_entity.pdbx_description
1 polymer ?
#
loop_
_entity_poly.entity_id
_entity_poly.type
_entity_poly.pdbx_seq_one_letter_code
_entity_poly.pdbx_strand_id
1 'polypeptide(L)'
;MIQMQSILQVADNTGARSIMCIKVLGGSKRRYAGIGDVIKVSIKDAAPRGRVKKGEIYNAVVVRTAKGVRRTDGSLIRFDQNAAVLLNAKLEPIGTRIFGPVTRELRNARFMKIVSLAPEVL
;
A
#
# COMPACT_ATOMS: atom_id res chain seq x y z
N MET A 1 6.29 9.86 3.47
CA MET A 1 7.10 8.71 3.07
C MET A 1 7.05 7.63 4.14
N ILE A 2 7.20 6.40 3.70
CA ILE A 2 7.08 5.24 4.59
C ILE A 2 8.47 4.70 4.89
N GLN A 3 8.74 4.47 6.16
CA GLN A 3 10.00 3.88 6.60
C GLN A 3 9.71 2.69 7.52
N MET A 4 10.76 2.00 7.94
CA MET A 4 10.61 0.90 8.90
C MET A 4 9.89 1.40 10.16
N GLN A 5 8.97 0.58 10.67
CA GLN A 5 8.11 0.84 11.82
C GLN A 5 7.00 1.85 11.59
N SER A 6 6.81 2.35 10.36
CA SER A 6 5.64 3.16 10.05
C SER A 6 4.36 2.32 10.09
N ILE A 7 3.30 2.90 10.64
CA ILE A 7 1.98 2.26 10.69
C ILE A 7 1.14 2.81 9.54
N LEU A 8 0.54 1.92 8.75
CA LEU A 8 -0.31 2.29 7.63
C LEU A 8 -1.68 1.67 7.78
N GLN A 9 -2.67 2.31 7.14
CA GLN A 9 -3.99 1.71 6.99
C GLN A 9 -3.98 0.75 5.80
N VAL A 10 -4.94 -0.17 5.79
CA VAL A 10 -5.10 -1.13 4.70
C VAL A 10 -6.29 -0.69 3.85
N ALA A 11 -6.07 -0.55 2.55
CA ALA A 11 -7.05 -0.01 1.61
C ALA A 11 -7.80 -1.11 0.84
N ASP A 12 -7.84 -2.32 1.35
CA ASP A 12 -8.54 -3.43 0.70
C ASP A 12 -9.47 -4.17 1.66
N ASN A 13 -10.16 -5.18 1.12
CA ASN A 13 -11.17 -5.95 1.86
C ASN A 13 -10.64 -7.28 2.41
N THR A 14 -9.34 -7.38 2.67
CA THR A 14 -8.74 -8.60 3.25
C THR A 14 -9.09 -8.80 4.71
N GLY A 15 -9.57 -7.77 5.39
CA GLY A 15 -9.86 -7.80 6.82
C GLY A 15 -8.80 -7.16 7.69
N ALA A 16 -7.60 -6.91 7.17
CA ALA A 16 -6.59 -6.17 7.91
C ALA A 16 -7.00 -4.71 8.05
N ARG A 17 -6.75 -4.12 9.23
CA ARG A 17 -7.08 -2.72 9.51
C ARG A 17 -5.84 -1.85 9.59
N SER A 18 -4.79 -2.32 10.25
CA SER A 18 -3.53 -1.62 10.33
C SER A 18 -2.36 -2.56 10.16
N ILE A 19 -1.30 -2.06 9.55
CA ILE A 19 -0.08 -2.82 9.26
C ILE A 19 1.12 -1.96 9.61
N MET A 20 2.23 -2.62 9.95
CA MET A 20 3.49 -1.93 10.24
C MET A 20 4.53 -2.32 9.19
N CYS A 21 5.20 -1.33 8.62
CA CYS A 21 6.30 -1.57 7.69
C CYS A 21 7.49 -2.17 8.44
N ILE A 22 7.89 -3.38 8.03
CA ILE A 22 9.06 -4.05 8.59
C ILE A 22 10.30 -3.67 7.79
N LYS A 23 10.18 -3.64 6.46
CA LYS A 23 11.31 -3.36 5.59
C LYS A 23 10.83 -2.74 4.28
N VAL A 24 11.61 -1.78 3.77
CA VAL A 24 11.43 -1.23 2.43
C VAL A 24 12.24 -2.07 1.46
N LEU A 25 11.58 -2.70 0.49
CA LEU A 25 12.23 -3.55 -0.50
C LEU A 25 12.82 -2.71 -1.63
N GLY A 26 13.81 -3.25 -2.32
CA GLY A 26 14.41 -2.59 -3.48
C GLY A 26 15.87 -2.22 -3.33
N GLY A 27 16.56 -2.76 -2.31
CA GLY A 27 18.01 -2.56 -2.12
C GLY A 27 18.38 -2.48 -0.66
N SER A 28 19.63 -2.82 -0.34
CA SER A 28 20.09 -2.93 1.05
C SER A 28 20.14 -1.59 1.79
N LYS A 29 20.23 -0.48 1.07
CA LYS A 29 20.33 0.86 1.66
C LYS A 29 19.05 1.68 1.53
N ARG A 30 17.99 1.09 1.01
CA ARG A 30 16.75 1.81 0.80
C ARG A 30 16.04 2.05 2.13
N ARG A 31 15.77 3.32 2.44
CA ARG A 31 15.19 3.75 3.72
C ARG A 31 13.71 4.12 3.64
N TYR A 32 13.25 4.62 2.49
CA TYR A 32 11.91 5.19 2.36
C TYR A 32 11.18 4.60 1.18
N ALA A 33 9.88 4.39 1.36
CA ALA A 33 8.97 3.97 0.29
C ALA A 33 7.99 5.10 -0.01
N GLY A 34 7.70 5.29 -1.29
CA GLY A 34 6.65 6.18 -1.75
C GLY A 34 5.54 5.39 -2.42
N ILE A 35 4.62 6.10 -3.10
CA ILE A 35 3.52 5.47 -3.81
C ILE A 35 4.07 4.56 -4.92
N GLY A 36 3.56 3.34 -4.98
CA GLY A 36 3.99 2.34 -5.96
C GLY A 36 5.14 1.45 -5.51
N ASP A 37 5.75 1.74 -4.35
CA ASP A 37 6.84 0.93 -3.83
C ASP A 37 6.29 -0.26 -3.04
N VAL A 38 6.99 -1.39 -3.12
CA VAL A 38 6.63 -2.59 -2.37
C VAL A 38 7.38 -2.61 -1.05
N ILE A 39 6.66 -2.88 0.02
CA ILE A 39 7.22 -3.01 1.37
C ILE A 39 6.81 -4.33 1.97
N LYS A 40 7.55 -4.77 2.98
CA LYS A 40 7.19 -5.93 3.79
C LYS A 40 6.54 -5.45 5.07
N VAL A 41 5.38 -6.03 5.41
CA VAL A 41 4.57 -5.54 6.52
C VAL A 41 4.17 -6.68 7.45
N SER A 42 3.91 -6.32 8.71
CA SER A 42 3.31 -7.19 9.72
C SER A 42 1.90 -6.69 10.01
N ILE A 43 0.94 -7.59 10.08
CA ILE A 43 -0.45 -7.24 10.42
C ILE A 43 -0.53 -6.93 11.90
N LYS A 44 -0.95 -5.70 12.25
CA LYS A 44 -1.06 -5.26 13.64
C LYS A 44 -2.49 -5.32 14.17
N ASP A 45 -3.48 -5.16 13.30
CA ASP A 45 -4.90 -5.26 13.66
C ASP A 45 -5.65 -5.83 12.47
N ALA A 46 -6.52 -6.80 12.73
CA ALA A 46 -7.31 -7.45 11.68
C ALA A 46 -8.64 -7.90 12.22
N ALA A 47 -9.65 -7.96 11.34
CA ALA A 47 -10.96 -8.52 11.68
C ALA A 47 -10.84 -10.01 11.96
N PRO A 48 -11.59 -10.55 12.96
CA PRO A 48 -11.46 -11.98 13.34
C PRO A 48 -11.76 -12.96 12.21
N ARG A 49 -12.61 -12.59 11.25
CA ARG A 49 -12.99 -13.44 10.11
C ARG A 49 -12.38 -13.02 8.80
N GLY A 50 -11.34 -12.19 8.83
CA GLY A 50 -10.67 -11.76 7.61
C GLY A 50 -9.81 -12.84 6.97
N ARG A 51 -9.39 -12.59 5.74
CA ARG A 51 -8.49 -13.48 5.00
C ARG A 51 -7.09 -13.50 5.59
N VAL A 52 -6.71 -12.46 6.33
CA VAL A 52 -5.41 -12.32 6.97
C VAL A 52 -5.62 -12.20 8.47
N LYS A 53 -4.60 -12.59 9.22
CA LYS A 53 -4.67 -12.60 10.69
C LYS A 53 -3.57 -11.74 11.28
N LYS A 54 -3.82 -11.23 12.49
CA LYS A 54 -2.85 -10.47 13.26
C LYS A 54 -1.56 -11.26 13.43
N GLY A 55 -0.44 -10.59 13.22
CA GLY A 55 0.90 -11.17 13.37
C GLY A 55 1.48 -11.78 12.10
N GLU A 56 0.68 -11.98 11.06
CA GLU A 56 1.17 -12.50 9.80
C GLU A 56 2.00 -11.46 9.05
N ILE A 57 2.87 -11.93 8.18
CA ILE A 57 3.78 -11.08 7.38
C ILE A 57 3.42 -11.21 5.91
N TYR A 58 3.24 -10.07 5.24
CA TYR A 58 2.90 -10.01 3.82
C TYR A 58 3.72 -8.95 3.10
N ASN A 59 3.75 -9.03 1.79
CA ASN A 59 4.17 -7.91 0.95
C ASN A 59 2.99 -6.95 0.79
N ALA A 60 3.29 -5.67 0.60
CA ALA A 60 2.26 -4.66 0.36
C ALA A 60 2.82 -3.59 -0.58
N VAL A 61 1.93 -2.96 -1.34
CA VAL A 61 2.29 -1.81 -2.16
C VAL A 61 1.65 -0.57 -1.57
N VAL A 62 2.41 0.51 -1.45
CA VAL A 62 1.93 1.78 -0.93
C VAL A 62 1.07 2.45 -2.00
N VAL A 63 -0.19 2.75 -1.68
CA VAL A 63 -1.13 3.36 -2.62
C VAL A 63 -1.44 4.82 -2.29
N ARG A 64 -1.28 5.23 -1.03
CA ARG A 64 -1.49 6.62 -0.59
C ARG A 64 -0.45 6.99 0.44
N THR A 65 0.04 8.24 0.37
CA THR A 65 0.92 8.80 1.39
C THR A 65 0.48 10.20 1.77
N ALA A 66 0.71 10.57 3.02
CA ALA A 66 0.43 11.93 3.49
C ALA A 66 1.35 12.96 2.84
N LYS A 67 2.57 12.56 2.49
CA LYS A 67 3.48 13.42 1.73
C LYS A 67 3.02 13.60 0.29
N GLY A 68 2.41 12.59 -0.31
CA GLY A 68 1.87 12.63 -1.65
C GLY A 68 2.89 12.48 -2.76
N VAL A 69 2.46 12.77 -3.97
CA VAL A 69 3.28 12.65 -5.17
C VAL A 69 3.20 13.95 -5.97
N ARG A 70 4.36 14.42 -6.44
CA ARG A 70 4.45 15.60 -7.29
C ARG A 70 4.53 15.16 -8.74
N ARG A 71 3.71 15.75 -9.59
CA ARG A 71 3.66 15.43 -11.01
C ARG A 71 4.49 16.40 -11.83
N THR A 72 4.78 16.01 -13.08
CA THR A 72 5.61 16.78 -13.97
C THR A 72 5.02 18.15 -14.34
N ASP A 73 3.69 18.29 -14.29
CA ASP A 73 3.00 19.55 -14.56
C ASP A 73 3.01 20.51 -13.36
N GLY A 74 3.65 20.15 -12.25
CA GLY A 74 3.73 20.94 -11.05
C GLY A 74 2.61 20.69 -10.04
N SER A 75 1.59 19.89 -10.38
CA SER A 75 0.53 19.56 -9.44
C SER A 75 1.03 18.60 -8.37
N LEU A 76 0.37 18.65 -7.20
CA LEU A 76 0.69 17.81 -6.06
C LEU A 76 -0.57 17.09 -5.59
N ILE A 77 -0.49 15.76 -5.48
CA ILE A 77 -1.57 14.95 -4.94
C ILE A 77 -1.16 14.44 -3.58
N ARG A 78 -1.91 14.80 -2.55
CA ARG A 78 -1.67 14.37 -1.18
C ARG A 78 -2.91 13.73 -0.58
N PHE A 79 -2.69 12.88 0.41
CA PHE A 79 -3.76 12.19 1.13
C PHE A 79 -3.61 12.47 2.62
N ASP A 80 -4.70 12.27 3.37
CA ASP A 80 -4.70 12.52 4.81
C ASP A 80 -3.88 11.49 5.56
N GLN A 81 -3.80 10.27 5.05
CA GLN A 81 -3.15 9.15 5.74
C GLN A 81 -2.39 8.27 4.76
N ASN A 82 -1.44 7.51 5.31
CA ASN A 82 -0.72 6.52 4.54
C ASN A 82 -1.56 5.24 4.46
N ALA A 83 -1.61 4.63 3.28
CA ALA A 83 -2.35 3.39 3.08
C ALA A 83 -1.64 2.48 2.09
N ALA A 84 -1.85 1.19 2.26
CA ALA A 84 -1.25 0.16 1.42
C ALA A 84 -2.26 -0.93 1.10
N VAL A 85 -1.99 -1.69 0.05
CA VAL A 85 -2.78 -2.86 -0.37
C VAL A 85 -1.90 -4.09 -0.20
N LEU A 86 -2.45 -5.12 0.44
CA LEU A 86 -1.72 -6.37 0.69
C LEU A 86 -1.57 -7.18 -0.60
N LEU A 87 -0.40 -7.77 -0.76
CA LEU A 87 -0.04 -8.56 -1.93
C LEU A 87 0.36 -9.98 -1.50
N ASN A 88 0.14 -10.94 -2.40
CA ASN A 88 0.65 -12.31 -2.23
C ASN A 88 2.12 -12.40 -2.68
N ALA A 89 2.69 -13.62 -2.66
CA ALA A 89 4.07 -13.83 -3.06
C ALA A 89 4.34 -13.48 -4.53
N LYS A 90 3.31 -13.50 -5.38
CA LYS A 90 3.42 -13.13 -6.80
C LYS A 90 3.20 -11.63 -7.04
N LEU A 91 3.09 -10.85 -5.97
CA LEU A 91 2.82 -9.40 -6.00
C LEU A 91 1.46 -9.06 -6.63
N GLU A 92 0.48 -9.93 -6.45
CA GLU A 92 -0.90 -9.68 -6.84
C GLU A 92 -1.74 -9.36 -5.62
N PRO A 93 -2.77 -8.49 -5.73
CA PRO A 93 -3.62 -8.17 -4.57
C PRO A 93 -4.34 -9.40 -4.03
N ILE A 94 -4.33 -9.55 -2.72
CA ILE A 94 -5.05 -10.62 -2.03
C ILE A 94 -6.55 -10.31 -2.01
N GLY A 95 -6.91 -9.05 -1.78
CA GLY A 95 -8.29 -8.61 -1.73
C GLY A 95 -8.91 -8.49 -3.11
N THR A 96 -10.23 -8.42 -3.14
CA THR A 96 -11.01 -8.29 -4.38
C THR A 96 -11.51 -6.86 -4.60
N ARG A 97 -11.42 -5.98 -3.59
CA ARG A 97 -11.88 -4.59 -3.65
C ARG A 97 -10.82 -3.66 -3.06
N ILE A 98 -10.74 -2.47 -3.61
CA ILE A 98 -9.89 -1.41 -3.10
C ILE A 98 -10.79 -0.28 -2.57
N PHE A 99 -10.48 0.23 -1.38
CA PHE A 99 -11.22 1.31 -0.76
C PHE A 99 -10.48 2.64 -0.93
N GLY A 100 -11.23 3.65 -1.37
CA GLY A 100 -10.69 4.98 -1.55
C GLY A 100 -9.88 5.15 -2.83
N PRO A 101 -9.36 6.37 -3.07
CA PRO A 101 -8.63 6.66 -4.31
C PRO A 101 -7.23 6.06 -4.31
N VAL A 102 -6.72 5.79 -5.51
CA VAL A 102 -5.32 5.45 -5.76
C VAL A 102 -4.78 6.42 -6.81
N THR A 103 -3.46 6.47 -6.99
CA THR A 103 -2.84 7.35 -7.98
C THR A 103 -2.49 6.59 -9.25
N ARG A 104 -2.35 7.34 -10.36
CA ARG A 104 -1.98 6.76 -11.65
C ARG A 104 -0.56 6.19 -11.67
N GLU A 105 0.28 6.59 -10.74
CA GLU A 105 1.66 6.12 -10.64
C GLU A 105 1.76 4.60 -10.45
N LEU A 106 0.69 3.97 -9.95
CA LEU A 106 0.64 2.51 -9.81
C LEU A 106 0.68 1.78 -11.15
N ARG A 107 0.25 2.40 -12.25
CA ARG A 107 0.37 1.82 -13.59
C ARG A 107 1.83 1.65 -13.99
N ASN A 108 2.65 2.66 -13.70
CA ASN A 108 4.07 2.63 -14.00
C ASN A 108 4.81 1.61 -13.16
N ALA A 109 4.31 1.31 -11.98
CA ALA A 109 4.87 0.30 -11.07
C ALA A 109 4.30 -1.11 -11.31
N ARG A 110 3.57 -1.33 -12.41
CA ARG A 110 3.02 -2.63 -12.82
C ARG A 110 1.87 -3.15 -11.95
N PHE A 111 1.15 -2.25 -11.30
CA PHE A 111 0.01 -2.62 -10.46
C PHE A 111 -1.32 -2.29 -11.14
N MET A 112 -1.46 -2.68 -12.39
CA MET A 112 -2.67 -2.43 -13.19
C MET A 112 -3.92 -3.03 -12.58
N LYS A 113 -3.80 -4.18 -11.94
CA LYS A 113 -4.94 -4.84 -11.30
C LYS A 113 -5.49 -4.01 -10.16
N ILE A 114 -4.62 -3.38 -9.38
CA ILE A 114 -5.05 -2.47 -8.30
C ILE A 114 -5.76 -1.25 -8.88
N VAL A 115 -5.22 -0.68 -9.94
CA VAL A 115 -5.84 0.47 -10.61
C VAL A 115 -7.23 0.11 -11.12
N SER A 116 -7.40 -1.08 -11.69
CA SER A 116 -8.70 -1.52 -12.22
C SER A 116 -9.73 -1.79 -11.11
N LEU A 117 -9.28 -2.17 -9.92
CA LEU A 117 -10.18 -2.44 -8.79
C LEU A 117 -10.51 -1.19 -7.98
N ALA A 118 -9.78 -0.11 -8.16
CA ALA A 118 -9.97 1.11 -7.36
C ALA A 118 -11.21 1.88 -7.83
N PRO A 119 -12.00 2.46 -6.89
CA PRO A 119 -13.18 3.24 -7.24
C PRO A 119 -12.83 4.59 -7.89
N GLU A 120 -11.65 5.11 -7.63
CA GLU A 120 -11.20 6.39 -8.17
C GLU A 120 -9.70 6.37 -8.38
N VAL A 121 -9.25 6.88 -9.53
CA VAL A 121 -7.82 6.95 -9.87
C VAL A 121 -7.47 8.42 -10.10
N LEU A 122 -6.61 8.94 -9.25
CA LEU A 122 -6.12 10.32 -9.32
C LEU A 122 -4.71 10.35 -9.99
#